data_f867c06b267a9cb15ed8e3065d08c8f0
#
_entry.id   f867c06b267a9cb15ed8e3065d08c8f0
#
_cell.length_a   1.000
_cell.length_b   1.000
_cell.length_c   1.000
_cell.angle_alpha   90.00
_cell.angle_beta   90.00
_cell.angle_gamma   90.00
#
_symmetry.space_group_name_H-M   'P 1'
#
loop_
_entity.id
_entity.type
_entity.pdbx_description
1 polymer ?
#
loop_
_entity_poly.entity_id
_entity_poly.type
_entity_poly.pdbx_seq_one_letter_code
_entity_poly.pdbx_strand_id
1 'polypeptide(L)'
;MEKSRLEAFSDGVIAIILTIMVLDLKVPKEPTLDALSNLWPVYVAYTLSYGNVFFVWLNHHDIFASLKEIDRSLLLWNGLLLFLVSLIPFVTAFASESYWTAPLPVSLYGLVMVAVSLAFVRLRTSAKRHAHN
;
A
#
# COMPACT_ATOMS: atom_id res chain seq x y z
N MET A 1 19.37 14.98 2.89
CA MET A 1 19.13 13.95 1.84
C MET A 1 18.51 14.62 0.62
N GLU A 2 18.93 14.21 -0.53
CA GLU A 2 18.36 14.74 -1.76
C GLU A 2 16.94 14.21 -2.01
N LYS A 3 16.07 15.09 -2.45
CA LYS A 3 14.69 14.75 -2.80
C LYS A 3 14.62 13.58 -3.78
N SER A 4 15.44 13.60 -4.82
CA SER A 4 15.46 12.56 -5.86
C SER A 4 15.79 11.19 -5.30
N ARG A 5 16.67 11.10 -4.31
CA ARG A 5 17.03 9.84 -3.67
C ARG A 5 15.88 9.29 -2.84
N LEU A 6 15.21 10.13 -2.09
CA LEU A 6 14.06 9.71 -1.28
C LEU A 6 12.90 9.28 -2.16
N GLU A 7 12.66 10.02 -3.24
CA GLU A 7 11.62 9.70 -4.22
C GLU A 7 11.90 8.34 -4.89
N ALA A 8 13.14 8.12 -5.32
CA ALA A 8 13.53 6.85 -5.95
C ALA A 8 13.43 5.68 -4.97
N PHE A 9 13.86 5.86 -3.71
CA PHE A 9 13.74 4.84 -2.68
C PHE A 9 12.28 4.48 -2.44
N SER A 10 11.42 5.49 -2.29
CA SER A 10 9.99 5.30 -2.04
C SER A 10 9.31 4.57 -3.21
N ASP A 11 9.61 4.99 -4.44
CA ASP A 11 9.07 4.35 -5.64
C ASP A 11 9.51 2.89 -5.72
N GLY A 12 10.77 2.60 -5.37
CA GLY A 12 11.28 1.23 -5.33
C GLY A 12 10.58 0.36 -4.32
N VAL A 13 10.35 0.89 -3.10
CA VAL A 13 9.63 0.16 -2.05
C VAL A 13 8.20 -0.14 -2.50
N ILE A 14 7.49 0.86 -3.04
CA ILE A 14 6.10 0.69 -3.48
C ILE A 14 6.03 -0.31 -4.65
N ALA A 15 6.96 -0.23 -5.59
CA ALA A 15 7.02 -1.15 -6.73
C ALA A 15 7.21 -2.60 -6.28
N ILE A 16 8.07 -2.83 -5.29
CA ILE A 16 8.28 -4.17 -4.73
C ILE A 16 7.01 -4.66 -4.06
N ILE A 17 6.35 -3.82 -3.28
CA ILE A 17 5.09 -4.17 -2.61
C ILE A 17 4.05 -4.61 -3.63
N LEU A 18 3.89 -3.85 -4.72
CA LEU A 18 2.94 -4.19 -5.78
C LEU A 18 3.26 -5.55 -6.42
N THR A 19 4.53 -5.85 -6.65
CA THR A 19 4.91 -7.07 -7.34
C THR A 19 4.88 -8.30 -6.45
N ILE A 20 5.19 -8.18 -5.16
CA ILE A 20 5.13 -9.33 -4.25
C ILE A 20 3.70 -9.71 -3.89
N MET A 21 2.74 -8.81 -4.04
CA MET A 21 1.32 -9.12 -3.77
C MET A 21 0.80 -10.25 -4.62
N VAL A 22 1.31 -10.41 -5.84
CA VAL A 22 0.87 -11.49 -6.73
C VAL A 22 1.24 -12.88 -6.19
N LEU A 23 2.27 -12.95 -5.33
CA LEU A 23 2.70 -14.21 -4.72
C LEU A 23 1.65 -14.78 -3.76
N ASP A 24 0.74 -13.95 -3.28
CA ASP A 24 -0.34 -14.38 -2.40
C ASP A 24 -1.53 -14.96 -3.17
N LEU A 25 -1.55 -14.84 -4.50
CA LEU A 25 -2.57 -15.48 -5.33
C LEU A 25 -2.36 -16.99 -5.30
N LYS A 26 -3.45 -17.71 -5.04
CA LYS A 26 -3.41 -19.15 -4.94
C LYS A 26 -3.60 -19.81 -6.29
N VAL A 27 -2.80 -20.84 -6.55
CA VAL A 27 -2.96 -21.68 -7.73
C VAL A 27 -4.13 -22.63 -7.47
N PRO A 28 -5.11 -22.74 -8.39
CA PRO A 28 -6.19 -23.70 -8.23
C PRO A 28 -5.65 -25.12 -8.13
N LYS A 29 -6.30 -25.95 -7.31
CA LYS A 29 -5.88 -27.34 -7.12
C LYS A 29 -6.05 -28.20 -8.38
N GLU A 30 -7.00 -27.83 -9.25
CA GLU A 30 -7.27 -28.50 -10.51
C GLU A 30 -7.23 -27.52 -11.66
N PRO A 31 -6.83 -27.95 -12.87
CA PRO A 31 -6.71 -27.07 -14.04
C PRO A 31 -8.09 -26.90 -14.72
N THR A 32 -9.07 -26.43 -13.96
CA THR A 32 -10.45 -26.26 -14.46
C THR A 32 -10.92 -24.83 -14.19
N LEU A 33 -11.85 -24.37 -15.02
CA LEU A 33 -12.46 -23.06 -14.83
C LEU A 33 -13.23 -22.98 -13.50
N ASP A 34 -13.84 -24.09 -13.11
CA ASP A 34 -14.59 -24.19 -11.87
C ASP A 34 -13.68 -23.98 -10.65
N ALA A 35 -12.54 -24.67 -10.62
CA ALA A 35 -11.56 -24.51 -9.55
C ALA A 35 -11.00 -23.08 -9.50
N LEU A 36 -10.77 -22.46 -10.66
CA LEU A 36 -10.31 -21.09 -10.75
C LEU A 36 -11.38 -20.12 -10.21
N SER A 37 -12.64 -20.32 -10.59
CA SER A 37 -13.73 -19.42 -10.17
C SER A 37 -14.00 -19.48 -8.67
N ASN A 38 -13.73 -20.61 -8.02
CA ASN A 38 -13.93 -20.75 -6.57
C ASN A 38 -12.95 -19.89 -5.75
N LEU A 39 -11.86 -19.42 -6.36
CA LEU A 39 -10.89 -18.54 -5.71
C LEU A 39 -11.19 -17.05 -5.92
N TRP A 40 -12.39 -16.72 -6.38
CA TRP A 40 -12.75 -15.33 -6.66
C TRP A 40 -12.51 -14.35 -5.49
N PRO A 41 -12.73 -14.73 -4.19
CA PRO A 41 -12.45 -13.79 -3.10
C PRO A 41 -10.99 -13.37 -3.03
N VAL A 42 -10.07 -14.29 -3.36
CA VAL A 42 -8.63 -14.00 -3.37
C VAL A 42 -8.31 -13.01 -4.49
N TYR A 43 -8.88 -13.22 -5.67
CA TYR A 43 -8.63 -12.35 -6.83
C TYR A 43 -9.21 -10.96 -6.63
N VAL A 44 -10.40 -10.85 -6.06
CA VAL A 44 -11.02 -9.56 -5.74
C VAL A 44 -10.18 -8.82 -4.71
N ALA A 45 -9.77 -9.51 -3.64
CA ALA A 45 -8.92 -8.92 -2.60
C ALA A 45 -7.61 -8.37 -3.18
N TYR A 46 -6.96 -9.18 -4.02
CA TYR A 46 -5.73 -8.77 -4.69
C TYR A 46 -5.94 -7.53 -5.54
N THR A 47 -6.97 -7.54 -6.38
CA THR A 47 -7.25 -6.44 -7.31
C THR A 47 -7.51 -5.12 -6.56
N LEU A 48 -8.33 -5.18 -5.51
CA LEU A 48 -8.66 -4.00 -4.71
C LEU A 48 -7.41 -3.47 -3.99
N SER A 49 -6.63 -4.34 -3.40
CA SER A 49 -5.43 -3.94 -2.66
C SER A 49 -4.34 -3.43 -3.59
N TYR A 50 -4.18 -4.03 -4.77
CA TYR A 50 -3.27 -3.52 -5.79
C TYR A 50 -3.67 -2.08 -6.18
N GLY A 51 -4.96 -1.86 -6.43
CA GLY A 51 -5.47 -0.54 -6.74
C GLY A 51 -5.19 0.48 -5.64
N ASN A 52 -5.38 0.07 -4.38
CA ASN A 52 -5.09 0.94 -3.23
C ASN A 52 -3.60 1.32 -3.17
N VAL A 53 -2.70 0.37 -3.34
CA VAL A 53 -1.26 0.65 -3.33
C VAL A 53 -0.87 1.51 -4.53
N PHE A 54 -1.47 1.26 -5.69
CA PHE A 54 -1.22 2.07 -6.88
C PHE A 54 -1.64 3.53 -6.65
N PHE A 55 -2.80 3.76 -6.01
CA PHE A 55 -3.25 5.11 -5.65
C PHE A 55 -2.31 5.76 -4.63
N VAL A 56 -1.76 4.97 -3.70
CA VAL A 56 -0.74 5.48 -2.78
C VAL A 56 0.46 6.01 -3.57
N TRP A 57 0.91 5.26 -4.57
CA TRP A 57 2.02 5.70 -5.41
C TRP A 57 1.68 6.98 -6.17
N LEU A 58 0.50 7.06 -6.78
CA LEU A 58 0.08 8.27 -7.50
C LEU A 58 0.07 9.50 -6.59
N ASN A 59 -0.55 9.38 -5.43
CA ASN A 59 -0.62 10.49 -4.47
C ASN A 59 0.76 10.84 -3.91
N HIS A 60 1.60 9.85 -3.68
CA HIS A 60 2.98 10.06 -3.24
C HIS A 60 3.77 10.83 -4.30
N HIS A 61 3.64 10.43 -5.55
CA HIS A 61 4.26 11.12 -6.67
C HIS A 61 3.84 12.60 -6.71
N ASP A 62 2.54 12.87 -6.57
CA ASP A 62 2.01 14.22 -6.61
C ASP A 62 2.54 15.08 -5.45
N ILE A 63 2.61 14.51 -4.25
CA ILE A 63 3.15 15.23 -3.08
C ILE A 63 4.61 15.59 -3.31
N PHE A 64 5.41 14.64 -3.78
CA PHE A 64 6.85 14.85 -3.98
C PHE A 64 7.14 15.78 -5.13
N ALA A 65 6.28 15.83 -6.15
CA ALA A 65 6.47 16.75 -7.29
C ALA A 65 6.47 18.22 -6.85
N SER A 66 5.74 18.56 -5.79
CA SER A 66 5.64 19.92 -5.28
C SER A 66 6.69 20.26 -4.22
N LEU A 67 7.46 19.30 -3.76
CA LEU A 67 8.46 19.51 -2.71
C LEU A 67 9.70 20.21 -3.25
N LYS A 68 10.25 21.14 -2.45
CA LYS A 68 11.52 21.79 -2.71
C LYS A 68 12.63 21.27 -1.81
N GLU A 69 12.30 21.00 -0.56
CA GLU A 69 13.26 20.57 0.45
C GLU A 69 12.70 19.41 1.27
N ILE A 70 13.59 18.64 1.86
CA ILE A 70 13.25 17.52 2.71
C ILE A 70 13.83 17.75 4.10
N ASP A 71 12.98 17.73 5.12
CA ASP A 71 13.42 17.78 6.50
C ASP A 71 13.27 16.41 7.17
N ARG A 72 13.70 16.33 8.42
CA ARG A 72 13.64 15.09 9.19
C ARG A 72 12.21 14.63 9.43
N SER A 73 11.29 15.57 9.65
CA SER A 73 9.86 15.25 9.87
C SER A 73 9.28 14.55 8.65
N LEU A 74 9.56 15.08 7.45
CA LEU A 74 9.10 14.49 6.20
C LEU A 74 9.66 13.08 6.01
N LEU A 75 10.95 12.87 6.32
CA LEU A 75 11.58 11.57 6.24
C LEU A 75 10.88 10.55 7.13
N LEU A 76 10.58 10.94 8.38
CA LEU A 76 9.94 10.05 9.35
C LEU A 76 8.51 9.69 8.94
N TRP A 77 7.72 10.67 8.50
CA TRP A 77 6.35 10.41 8.03
C TRP A 77 6.35 9.54 6.77
N ASN A 78 7.28 9.80 5.86
CA ASN A 78 7.42 8.97 4.66
C ASN A 78 7.81 7.53 5.02
N GLY A 79 8.75 7.36 5.94
CA GLY A 79 9.15 6.04 6.41
C GLY A 79 8.00 5.27 7.06
N LEU A 80 7.22 5.95 7.89
CA LEU A 80 6.04 5.36 8.52
C LEU A 80 5.00 4.97 7.47
N LEU A 81 4.75 5.84 6.50
CA LEU A 81 3.83 5.53 5.40
C LEU A 81 4.26 4.27 4.66
N LEU A 82 5.53 4.19 4.27
CA LEU A 82 6.05 3.03 3.53
C LEU A 82 5.96 1.75 4.37
N PHE A 83 6.22 1.84 5.68
CA PHE A 83 6.07 0.70 6.59
C PHE A 83 4.64 0.19 6.60
N LEU A 84 3.68 1.10 6.76
CA LEU A 84 2.25 0.73 6.80
C LEU A 84 1.78 0.16 5.46
N VAL A 85 2.22 0.74 4.34
CA VAL A 85 1.89 0.22 3.01
C VAL A 85 2.45 -1.19 2.83
N SER A 86 3.64 -1.46 3.39
CA SER A 86 4.26 -2.78 3.29
C SER A 86 3.46 -3.87 4.00
N LEU A 87 2.55 -3.51 4.91
CA LEU A 87 1.68 -4.46 5.59
C LEU A 87 0.44 -4.82 4.76
N ILE A 88 0.13 -4.09 3.70
CA ILE A 88 -1.07 -4.32 2.89
C ILE A 88 -1.08 -5.73 2.29
N PRO A 89 0.01 -6.27 1.72
CA PRO A 89 -0.01 -7.65 1.23
C PRO A 89 -0.39 -8.67 2.31
N PHE A 90 0.15 -8.51 3.53
CA PHE A 90 -0.15 -9.43 4.63
C PHE A 90 -1.63 -9.39 5.01
N VAL A 91 -2.20 -8.20 5.25
CA VAL A 91 -3.61 -8.09 5.67
C VAL A 91 -4.55 -8.48 4.53
N THR A 92 -4.15 -8.27 3.27
CA THR A 92 -4.92 -8.71 2.11
C THR A 92 -5.02 -10.24 2.08
N ALA A 93 -3.89 -10.93 2.24
CA ALA A 93 -3.86 -12.39 2.27
C ALA A 93 -4.66 -12.93 3.44
N PHE A 94 -4.50 -12.35 4.62
CA PHE A 94 -5.20 -12.78 5.82
C PHE A 94 -6.71 -12.65 5.67
N ALA A 95 -7.19 -11.52 5.16
CA ALA A 95 -8.62 -11.29 4.94
C ALA A 95 -9.17 -12.22 3.84
N SER A 96 -8.43 -12.40 2.75
CA SER A 96 -8.89 -13.23 1.63
C SER A 96 -8.96 -14.72 1.99
N GLU A 97 -8.04 -15.21 2.82
CA GLU A 97 -8.06 -16.61 3.29
C GLU A 97 -9.27 -16.91 4.14
N SER A 98 -9.79 -15.91 4.86
CA SER A 98 -11.02 -16.05 5.64
C SER A 98 -12.28 -15.75 4.83
N TYR A 99 -12.14 -15.52 3.51
CA TYR A 99 -13.24 -15.13 2.62
C TYR A 99 -13.99 -13.88 3.11
N TRP A 100 -13.28 -13.00 3.81
CA TRP A 100 -13.83 -11.76 4.38
C TRP A 100 -14.94 -11.98 5.41
N THR A 101 -15.05 -13.19 5.98
CA THR A 101 -16.10 -13.50 6.95
C THR A 101 -15.63 -13.46 8.40
N ALA A 102 -14.33 -13.61 8.65
CA ALA A 102 -13.80 -13.58 10.01
C ALA A 102 -13.56 -12.13 10.48
N PRO A 103 -14.00 -11.78 11.70
CA PRO A 103 -13.90 -10.40 12.19
C PRO A 103 -12.46 -9.88 12.32
N LEU A 104 -11.54 -10.72 12.82
CA LEU A 104 -10.17 -10.26 13.07
C LEU A 104 -9.43 -9.89 11.79
N PRO A 105 -9.38 -10.74 10.75
CA PRO A 105 -8.68 -10.37 9.51
C PRO A 105 -9.28 -9.13 8.85
N VAL A 106 -10.60 -9.00 8.81
CA VAL A 106 -11.28 -7.86 8.20
C VAL A 106 -11.01 -6.59 8.99
N SER A 107 -11.05 -6.68 10.32
CA SER A 107 -10.77 -5.53 11.20
C SER A 107 -9.32 -5.07 11.06
N LEU A 108 -8.39 -6.01 10.97
CA LEU A 108 -6.97 -5.68 10.79
C LEU A 108 -6.72 -5.02 9.43
N TYR A 109 -7.38 -5.52 8.38
CA TYR A 109 -7.31 -4.89 7.05
C TYR A 109 -7.78 -3.44 7.11
N GLY A 110 -8.94 -3.21 7.71
CA GLY A 110 -9.49 -1.86 7.87
C GLY A 110 -8.58 -0.96 8.69
N LEU A 111 -8.01 -1.49 9.77
CA LEU A 111 -7.08 -0.73 10.63
C LEU A 111 -5.85 -0.29 9.85
N VAL A 112 -5.24 -1.18 9.06
CA VAL A 112 -4.07 -0.83 8.24
C VAL A 112 -4.44 0.23 7.21
N MET A 113 -5.60 0.12 6.56
CA MET A 113 -6.04 1.10 5.56
C MET A 113 -6.26 2.48 6.18
N VAL A 114 -6.86 2.54 7.38
CA VAL A 114 -7.03 3.80 8.12
C VAL A 114 -5.67 4.37 8.50
N ALA A 115 -4.76 3.54 9.00
CA ALA A 115 -3.42 3.98 9.40
C ALA A 115 -2.64 4.54 8.21
N VAL A 116 -2.72 3.91 7.03
CA VAL A 116 -2.11 4.41 5.80
C VAL A 116 -2.67 5.78 5.44
N SER A 117 -3.99 5.93 5.51
CA SER A 117 -4.65 7.20 5.20
C SER A 117 -4.22 8.31 6.14
N LEU A 118 -4.11 8.02 7.44
CA LEU A 118 -3.67 9.00 8.43
C LEU A 118 -2.20 9.39 8.23
N ALA A 119 -1.34 8.41 7.94
CA ALA A 119 0.06 8.69 7.63
C ALA A 119 0.19 9.56 6.40
N PHE A 120 -0.67 9.33 5.39
CA PHE A 120 -0.71 10.15 4.18
C PHE A 120 -1.07 11.60 4.48
N VAL A 121 -2.08 11.81 5.32
CA VAL A 121 -2.48 13.16 5.73
C VAL A 121 -1.33 13.87 6.43
N ARG A 122 -0.61 13.17 7.30
CA ARG A 122 0.55 13.74 8.00
C ARG A 122 1.69 14.07 7.04
N LEU A 123 1.96 13.18 6.09
CA LEU A 123 2.99 13.42 5.07
C LEU A 123 2.62 14.64 4.23
N ARG A 124 1.37 14.73 3.79
CA ARG A 124 0.88 15.86 2.99
C ARG A 124 0.98 17.17 3.78
N THR A 125 0.63 17.17 5.05
CA THR A 125 0.72 18.35 5.91
C THR A 125 2.17 18.79 6.07
N SER A 126 3.08 17.84 6.30
CA SER A 126 4.52 18.14 6.40
C SER A 126 5.06 18.69 5.07
N ALA A 127 4.62 18.10 3.94
CA ALA A 127 5.05 18.53 2.61
C ALA A 127 4.61 19.96 2.31
N LYS A 128 3.40 20.34 2.69
CA LYS A 128 2.88 21.70 2.46
C LYS A 128 3.72 22.78 3.12
N ARG A 129 4.33 22.49 4.26
CA ARG A 129 5.21 23.43 4.95
C ARG A 129 6.44 23.77 4.12
N HIS A 130 6.89 22.86 3.26
CA HIS A 130 8.09 23.02 2.45
C HIS A 130 7.78 23.46 1.02
N ALA A 131 6.55 23.34 0.57
CA ALA A 131 6.13 23.75 -0.77
C ALA A 131 5.96 25.27 -0.89
N HIS A 132 5.64 25.95 0.22
CA HIS A 132 5.35 27.39 0.25
C HIS A 132 6.55 28.25 0.63
N ASN A 133 7.70 27.65 0.90
CA ASN A 133 8.93 28.38 1.21
C ASN A 133 9.83 28.59 -0.05
#